data_d77df67e300aada6cdf0e009cbd7f635
#
_entry.id   d77df67e300aada6cdf0e009cbd7f635
#
_cell.length_a   1.000
_cell.length_b   1.000
_cell.length_c   1.000
_cell.angle_alpha   90.00
_cell.angle_beta   90.00
_cell.angle_gamma   90.00
#
_symmetry.space_group_name_H-M   'P 1'
#
loop_
_entity.id
_entity.type
_entity.pdbx_description
1 polymer ?
#
loop_
_entity_poly.entity_id
_entity_poly.type
_entity_poly.pdbx_seq_one_letter_code
_entity_poly.pdbx_strand_id
1 'polypeptide(L)'
;MIMKKSRSAAAALLCALCLVQAATPALAAEAYTAPETVGKTVEELIDEFRAEHALTEDNFEISFYVPETGESYEFNETKMLYGASTYKLPLNLYYYDMQLAGEITGDTMITQGASLDEAHYQSLVYSNNELSYSLWRRIGDWPTYKTAMRKYFTMTDDEIPQEYYYNHLFCTRMMMDTLKVVWDGQEHYTELIDYLKIACPGA
;
A
#
# COMPACT_ATOMS: atom_id res chain seq x y z
N MET A 1 5.00 -51.20 58.28
CA MET A 1 3.57 -50.83 58.37
C MET A 1 3.38 -49.54 57.60
N ILE A 2 3.10 -49.68 56.38
CA ILE A 2 2.00 -49.12 55.57
C ILE A 2 1.64 -47.67 55.95
N MET A 3 1.86 -46.75 55.05
CA MET A 3 0.75 -45.89 54.63
C MET A 3 1.04 -45.32 53.17
N LYS A 4 0.29 -45.89 52.23
CA LYS A 4 0.00 -45.34 50.87
C LYS A 4 -1.05 -44.22 50.98
N LYS A 5 -1.07 -43.39 49.94
CA LYS A 5 -2.06 -42.37 49.50
C LYS A 5 -1.73 -40.98 50.01
N SER A 6 -1.55 -40.00 49.09
CA SER A 6 -2.51 -39.54 48.12
C SER A 6 -1.80 -38.69 47.04
N ARG A 7 -1.71 -39.24 45.87
CA ARG A 7 -1.37 -38.51 44.64
C ARG A 7 -2.59 -38.59 43.73
N SER A 8 -3.62 -37.82 43.96
CA SER A 8 -4.78 -37.82 43.07
C SER A 8 -5.67 -36.58 43.12
N ALA A 9 -5.27 -35.51 43.81
CA ALA A 9 -6.10 -34.29 43.84
C ALA A 9 -5.49 -33.09 43.10
N ALA A 10 -4.23 -33.15 42.69
CA ALA A 10 -3.58 -32.04 41.99
C ALA A 10 -3.67 -32.13 40.46
N ALA A 11 -4.02 -33.30 39.91
CA ALA A 11 -4.11 -33.47 38.44
C ALA A 11 -5.50 -33.12 37.86
N ALA A 12 -6.53 -33.06 38.70
CA ALA A 12 -7.88 -32.73 38.23
C ALA A 12 -8.19 -31.24 38.17
N LEU A 13 -7.36 -30.38 38.79
CA LEU A 13 -7.59 -28.93 38.79
C LEU A 13 -6.86 -28.21 37.65
N LEU A 14 -5.90 -28.88 36.98
CA LEU A 14 -5.18 -28.26 35.81
C LEU A 14 -5.88 -28.49 34.47
N CYS A 15 -6.82 -29.45 34.38
CA CYS A 15 -7.57 -29.70 33.15
C CYS A 15 -8.86 -28.87 33.02
N ALA A 16 -9.29 -28.20 34.11
CA ALA A 16 -10.50 -27.37 34.05
C ALA A 16 -10.23 -25.89 33.69
N LEU A 17 -8.96 -25.45 33.62
CA LEU A 17 -8.62 -24.07 33.27
C LEU A 17 -8.29 -23.87 31.78
N CYS A 18 -8.26 -24.94 30.98
CA CYS A 18 -7.94 -24.85 29.53
C CYS A 18 -9.17 -24.90 28.60
N LEU A 19 -10.40 -24.81 29.13
CA LEU A 19 -11.62 -24.91 28.30
C LEU A 19 -12.55 -23.70 28.40
N VAL A 20 -12.02 -22.53 28.79
CA VAL A 20 -12.70 -21.26 28.55
C VAL A 20 -11.79 -20.42 27.65
N GLN A 21 -11.46 -20.95 26.50
CA GLN A 21 -11.29 -20.09 25.35
C GLN A 21 -12.70 -19.74 24.88
N ALA A 22 -13.18 -18.59 25.36
CA ALA A 22 -14.35 -17.96 24.79
C ALA A 22 -14.13 -17.94 23.27
N ALA A 23 -14.98 -18.66 22.53
CA ALA A 23 -15.20 -18.42 21.13
C ALA A 23 -15.62 -16.95 21.02
N THR A 24 -14.66 -16.07 20.75
CA THR A 24 -15.01 -14.79 20.18
C THR A 24 -15.82 -15.13 18.93
N PRO A 25 -17.08 -14.67 18.82
CA PRO A 25 -17.77 -14.80 17.57
C PRO A 25 -16.84 -14.14 16.56
N ALA A 26 -16.31 -14.90 15.60
CA ALA A 26 -15.80 -14.33 14.37
C ALA A 26 -16.96 -13.47 13.88
N LEU A 27 -16.83 -12.16 13.95
CA LEU A 27 -17.65 -11.26 13.17
C LEU A 27 -17.44 -11.78 11.74
N ALA A 28 -18.43 -12.52 11.24
CA ALA A 28 -18.51 -12.84 9.84
C ALA A 28 -18.48 -11.46 9.16
N ALA A 29 -17.37 -11.17 8.49
CA ALA A 29 -17.35 -10.04 7.60
C ALA A 29 -18.57 -10.23 6.71
N GLU A 30 -19.53 -9.33 6.81
CA GLU A 30 -20.67 -9.34 5.91
C GLU A 30 -20.08 -9.40 4.52
N ALA A 31 -20.40 -10.44 3.77
CA ALA A 31 -19.89 -10.60 2.42
C ALA A 31 -20.31 -9.35 1.67
N TYR A 32 -19.35 -8.53 1.26
CA TYR A 32 -19.62 -7.36 0.44
C TYR A 32 -20.36 -7.84 -0.81
N THR A 33 -21.64 -7.52 -0.88
CA THR A 33 -22.44 -7.74 -2.08
C THR A 33 -22.18 -6.53 -2.97
N ALA A 34 -21.41 -6.71 -4.02
CA ALA A 34 -21.21 -5.66 -5.00
C ALA A 34 -22.59 -5.14 -5.46
N PRO A 35 -22.79 -3.82 -5.51
CA PRO A 35 -24.02 -3.26 -6.04
C PRO A 35 -24.25 -3.77 -7.47
N GLU A 36 -25.51 -3.88 -7.88
CA GLU A 36 -25.88 -4.33 -9.21
C GLU A 36 -25.44 -3.28 -10.24
N THR A 37 -24.26 -3.49 -10.83
CA THR A 37 -23.63 -2.58 -11.80
C THR A 37 -23.88 -3.01 -13.24
N VAL A 38 -24.79 -3.96 -13.44
CA VAL A 38 -25.07 -4.55 -14.75
C VAL A 38 -25.52 -3.48 -15.73
N GLY A 39 -24.72 -3.27 -16.77
CA GLY A 39 -25.02 -2.38 -17.89
C GLY A 39 -24.53 -0.93 -17.74
N LYS A 40 -23.83 -0.59 -16.66
CA LYS A 40 -23.20 0.73 -16.51
C LYS A 40 -21.72 0.69 -16.90
N THR A 41 -21.23 1.75 -17.52
CA THR A 41 -19.82 1.98 -17.77
C THR A 41 -19.12 2.46 -16.49
N VAL A 42 -17.78 2.39 -16.46
CA VAL A 42 -16.97 2.95 -15.37
C VAL A 42 -17.24 4.45 -15.22
N GLU A 43 -17.35 5.19 -16.32
CA GLU A 43 -17.67 6.61 -16.34
C GLU A 43 -19.00 6.91 -15.66
N GLU A 44 -20.07 6.19 -16.03
CA GLU A 44 -21.40 6.35 -15.43
C GLU A 44 -21.38 6.09 -13.91
N LEU A 45 -20.68 5.05 -13.46
CA LEU A 45 -20.55 4.72 -12.04
C LEU A 45 -19.81 5.81 -11.27
N ILE A 46 -18.73 6.33 -11.83
CA ILE A 46 -17.94 7.38 -11.18
C ILE A 46 -18.69 8.70 -11.16
N ASP A 47 -19.41 9.05 -12.22
CA ASP A 47 -20.22 10.26 -12.26
C ASP A 47 -21.39 10.22 -11.25
N GLU A 48 -22.06 9.07 -11.11
CA GLU A 48 -23.06 8.87 -10.07
C GLU A 48 -22.46 9.03 -8.66
N PHE A 49 -21.31 8.37 -8.41
CA PHE A 49 -20.61 8.46 -7.14
C PHE A 49 -20.19 9.91 -6.81
N ARG A 50 -19.65 10.62 -7.80
CA ARG A 50 -19.28 12.04 -7.65
C ARG A 50 -20.50 12.91 -7.33
N ALA A 51 -21.61 12.68 -8.03
CA ALA A 51 -22.85 13.43 -7.78
C ALA A 51 -23.41 13.16 -6.37
N GLU A 52 -23.43 11.90 -5.93
CA GLU A 52 -23.91 11.47 -4.62
C GLU A 52 -23.08 12.09 -3.47
N HIS A 53 -21.75 12.17 -3.65
CA HIS A 53 -20.83 12.64 -2.62
C HIS A 53 -20.37 14.09 -2.79
N ALA A 54 -20.97 14.86 -3.70
CA ALA A 54 -20.61 16.25 -4.02
C ALA A 54 -19.11 16.42 -4.35
N LEU A 55 -18.54 15.46 -5.11
CA LEU A 55 -17.15 15.49 -5.51
C LEU A 55 -16.98 16.31 -6.79
N THR A 56 -16.02 17.23 -6.75
CA THR A 56 -15.77 18.22 -7.80
C THR A 56 -14.32 18.15 -8.27
N GLU A 57 -13.99 18.93 -9.29
CA GLU A 57 -12.60 19.11 -9.74
C GLU A 57 -11.68 19.66 -8.65
N ASP A 58 -12.22 20.28 -7.59
CA ASP A 58 -11.39 20.82 -6.51
C ASP A 58 -10.93 19.78 -5.49
N ASN A 59 -11.67 18.68 -5.31
CA ASN A 59 -11.45 17.75 -4.22
C ASN A 59 -11.39 16.27 -4.65
N PHE A 60 -11.48 15.98 -5.95
CA PHE A 60 -11.50 14.61 -6.46
C PHE A 60 -10.68 14.47 -7.73
N GLU A 61 -9.94 13.39 -7.79
CA GLU A 61 -9.21 12.90 -8.97
C GLU A 61 -9.30 11.38 -9.02
N ILE A 62 -9.30 10.81 -10.20
CA ILE A 62 -9.25 9.36 -10.39
C ILE A 62 -8.56 9.01 -11.71
N SER A 63 -7.77 7.93 -11.67
CA SER A 63 -7.30 7.21 -12.84
C SER A 63 -7.63 5.73 -12.66
N PHE A 64 -8.27 5.14 -13.64
CA PHE A 64 -8.66 3.73 -13.70
C PHE A 64 -8.08 3.09 -14.97
N TYR A 65 -7.57 1.88 -14.85
CA TYR A 65 -7.02 1.13 -15.97
C TYR A 65 -7.13 -0.38 -15.74
N VAL A 66 -7.60 -1.10 -16.75
CA VAL A 66 -7.63 -2.57 -16.79
C VAL A 66 -6.61 -3.07 -17.80
N PRO A 67 -5.48 -3.63 -17.35
CA PRO A 67 -4.39 -4.04 -18.26
C PRO A 67 -4.83 -5.07 -19.30
N GLU A 68 -5.73 -6.00 -18.93
CA GLU A 68 -6.17 -7.11 -19.79
C GLU A 68 -7.01 -6.63 -20.98
N THR A 69 -7.78 -5.56 -20.81
CA THR A 69 -8.70 -5.04 -21.84
C THR A 69 -8.21 -3.73 -22.47
N GLY A 70 -7.31 -3.02 -21.77
CA GLY A 70 -6.92 -1.67 -22.12
C GLY A 70 -7.97 -0.61 -21.80
N GLU A 71 -9.07 -0.98 -21.12
CA GLU A 71 -10.08 -0.03 -20.67
C GLU A 71 -9.46 0.97 -19.69
N SER A 72 -9.76 2.25 -19.88
CA SER A 72 -9.26 3.31 -19.00
C SER A 72 -10.30 4.41 -18.84
N TYR A 73 -10.27 5.04 -17.68
CA TYR A 73 -11.02 6.25 -17.37
C TYR A 73 -10.17 7.18 -16.53
N GLU A 74 -10.16 8.45 -16.88
CA GLU A 74 -9.38 9.47 -16.18
C GLU A 74 -10.27 10.70 -15.98
N PHE A 75 -10.27 11.22 -14.76
CA PHE A 75 -10.91 12.49 -14.43
C PHE A 75 -10.00 13.28 -13.52
N ASN A 76 -9.66 14.50 -13.95
CA ASN A 76 -8.85 15.45 -13.18
C ASN A 76 -7.46 14.88 -12.77
N GLU A 77 -6.97 13.93 -13.54
CA GLU A 77 -5.86 13.02 -13.23
C GLU A 77 -4.49 13.71 -13.08
N THR A 78 -4.38 14.95 -13.56
CA THR A 78 -3.16 15.76 -13.44
C THR A 78 -3.20 16.77 -12.30
N LYS A 79 -4.34 16.88 -11.60
CA LYS A 79 -4.48 17.79 -10.48
C LYS A 79 -3.61 17.34 -9.32
N MET A 80 -2.84 18.27 -8.77
CA MET A 80 -1.99 18.01 -7.61
C MET A 80 -2.82 18.11 -6.32
N LEU A 81 -3.04 16.97 -5.68
CA LEU A 81 -3.66 16.89 -4.35
C LEU A 81 -2.65 16.41 -3.31
N TYR A 82 -3.00 16.51 -2.04
CA TYR A 82 -2.15 16.01 -0.96
C TYR A 82 -2.03 14.48 -1.04
N GLY A 83 -0.83 14.01 -1.31
CA GLY A 83 -0.57 12.61 -1.66
C GLY A 83 -0.67 11.59 -0.52
N ALA A 84 -0.80 12.03 0.73
CA ALA A 84 -0.82 11.15 1.90
C ALA A 84 0.24 10.03 1.79
N SER A 85 -0.14 8.76 1.91
CA SER A 85 0.78 7.62 1.82
C SER A 85 1.08 7.14 0.39
N THR A 86 0.49 7.73 -0.64
CA THR A 86 0.71 7.29 -2.03
C THR A 86 2.18 7.41 -2.46
N TYR A 87 2.94 8.37 -1.90
CA TYR A 87 4.37 8.54 -2.16
C TYR A 87 5.20 7.29 -1.84
N LYS A 88 4.69 6.40 -1.00
CA LYS A 88 5.41 5.19 -0.58
C LYS A 88 5.55 4.18 -1.73
N LEU A 89 4.63 4.17 -2.68
CA LEU A 89 4.72 3.29 -3.84
C LEU A 89 5.95 3.63 -4.71
N PRO A 90 6.11 4.82 -5.29
CA PRO A 90 7.30 5.14 -6.08
C PRO A 90 8.58 5.14 -5.22
N LEU A 91 8.50 5.44 -3.91
CA LEU A 91 9.63 5.35 -2.99
C LEU A 91 10.17 3.92 -2.90
N ASN A 92 9.31 2.94 -2.66
CA ASN A 92 9.73 1.55 -2.56
C ASN A 92 10.18 1.01 -3.92
N LEU A 93 9.48 1.33 -5.02
CA LEU A 93 9.88 0.96 -6.37
C LEU A 93 11.31 1.43 -6.69
N TYR A 94 11.67 2.64 -6.26
CA TYR A 94 13.04 3.16 -6.43
C TYR A 94 14.11 2.27 -5.78
N TYR A 95 13.83 1.73 -4.59
CA TYR A 95 14.76 0.83 -3.92
C TYR A 95 14.77 -0.57 -4.55
N TYR A 96 13.64 -1.06 -5.06
CA TYR A 96 13.64 -2.29 -5.88
C TYR A 96 14.48 -2.14 -7.14
N ASP A 97 14.43 -1.00 -7.81
CA ASP A 97 15.31 -0.72 -8.96
C ASP A 97 16.79 -0.74 -8.56
N MET A 98 17.14 -0.17 -7.41
CA MET A 98 18.52 -0.23 -6.89
C MET A 98 18.95 -1.67 -6.56
N GLN A 99 18.04 -2.50 -6.04
CA GLN A 99 18.32 -3.93 -5.81
C GLN A 99 18.54 -4.66 -7.13
N LEU A 100 17.72 -4.43 -8.14
CA LEU A 100 17.88 -5.01 -9.48
C LEU A 100 19.19 -4.56 -10.14
N ALA A 101 19.62 -3.33 -9.92
CA ALA A 101 20.89 -2.80 -10.40
C ALA A 101 22.11 -3.33 -9.60
N GLY A 102 21.88 -4.04 -8.48
CA GLY A 102 22.95 -4.51 -7.59
C GLY A 102 23.63 -3.42 -6.75
N GLU A 103 22.99 -2.25 -6.63
CA GLU A 103 23.51 -1.11 -5.88
C GLU A 103 23.25 -1.24 -4.38
N ILE A 104 22.23 -1.98 -3.99
CA ILE A 104 21.80 -2.23 -2.60
C ILE A 104 21.26 -3.66 -2.50
N THR A 105 21.23 -4.21 -1.30
CA THR A 105 20.68 -5.56 -1.03
C THR A 105 19.60 -5.49 0.05
N GLY A 106 18.71 -6.48 0.09
CA GLY A 106 17.59 -6.53 1.04
C GLY A 106 18.01 -6.53 2.51
N ASP A 107 19.19 -7.07 2.82
CA ASP A 107 19.77 -7.08 4.17
C ASP A 107 20.46 -5.75 4.56
N THR A 108 20.55 -4.79 3.64
CA THR A 108 21.10 -3.46 3.91
C THR A 108 20.32 -2.77 5.03
N MET A 109 21.00 -2.39 6.11
CA MET A 109 20.36 -1.74 7.25
C MET A 109 19.90 -0.32 6.91
N ILE A 110 18.61 -0.08 7.02
CA ILE A 110 17.97 1.24 6.84
C ILE A 110 17.99 2.02 8.14
N THR A 111 17.74 1.34 9.26
CA THR A 111 17.87 1.86 10.63
C THR A 111 18.63 0.84 11.49
N GLN A 112 18.86 1.15 12.77
CA GLN A 112 19.51 0.19 13.69
C GLN A 112 18.68 -1.09 13.92
N GLY A 113 17.39 -1.09 13.60
CA GLY A 113 16.48 -2.20 13.87
C GLY A 113 15.75 -2.78 12.65
N ALA A 114 16.00 -2.25 11.43
CA ALA A 114 15.30 -2.69 10.23
C ALA A 114 16.21 -2.71 9.02
N SER A 115 16.18 -3.83 8.28
CA SER A 115 16.79 -3.98 6.96
C SER A 115 15.90 -3.31 5.88
N LEU A 116 16.39 -3.29 4.65
CA LEU A 116 15.63 -2.82 3.50
C LEU A 116 14.38 -3.69 3.27
N ASP A 117 14.49 -5.03 3.36
CA ASP A 117 13.36 -5.94 3.23
C ASP A 117 12.29 -5.67 4.29
N GLU A 118 12.69 -5.50 5.56
CA GLU A 118 11.76 -5.12 6.62
C GLU A 118 11.14 -3.73 6.35
N ALA A 119 11.92 -2.79 5.86
CA ALA A 119 11.42 -1.46 5.54
C ALA A 119 10.41 -1.47 4.39
N HIS A 120 10.63 -2.30 3.35
CA HIS A 120 9.65 -2.53 2.27
C HIS A 120 8.34 -3.09 2.83
N TYR A 121 8.42 -4.17 3.58
CA TYR A 121 7.25 -4.81 4.17
C TYR A 121 6.43 -3.84 5.04
N GLN A 122 7.08 -3.17 5.98
CA GLN A 122 6.42 -2.23 6.88
C GLN A 122 5.87 -1.00 6.15
N SER A 123 6.59 -0.50 5.16
CA SER A 123 6.17 0.67 4.37
C SER A 123 4.97 0.37 3.49
N LEU A 124 4.97 -0.75 2.77
CA LEU A 124 3.95 -1.11 1.80
C LEU A 124 2.72 -1.76 2.45
N VAL A 125 2.92 -2.72 3.37
CA VAL A 125 1.80 -3.48 3.96
C VAL A 125 1.10 -2.69 5.07
N TYR A 126 1.86 -2.11 5.99
CA TYR A 126 1.31 -1.41 7.16
C TYR A 126 1.33 0.10 7.02
N SER A 127 1.81 0.61 5.90
CA SER A 127 1.96 2.05 5.68
C SER A 127 2.76 2.75 6.80
N ASN A 128 3.79 2.07 7.35
CA ASN A 128 4.61 2.57 8.45
C ASN A 128 5.32 3.86 8.03
N ASN A 129 5.09 4.94 8.79
CA ASN A 129 5.63 6.26 8.47
C ASN A 129 7.11 6.39 8.84
N GLU A 130 7.57 5.76 9.92
CA GLU A 130 8.94 5.90 10.40
C GLU A 130 9.94 5.26 9.44
N LEU A 131 9.65 4.02 9.00
CA LEU A 131 10.51 3.33 8.05
C LEU A 131 10.43 3.95 6.64
N SER A 132 9.24 4.35 6.18
CA SER A 132 9.10 5.10 4.93
C SER A 132 9.88 6.43 4.96
N TYR A 133 9.83 7.13 6.09
CA TYR A 133 10.61 8.36 6.27
C TYR A 133 12.11 8.08 6.25
N SER A 134 12.56 6.98 6.86
CA SER A 134 13.96 6.57 6.85
C SER A 134 14.46 6.24 5.45
N LEU A 135 13.65 5.54 4.64
CA LEU A 135 13.93 5.31 3.22
C LEU A 135 14.02 6.63 2.45
N TRP A 136 13.02 7.49 2.58
CA TRP A 136 13.00 8.79 1.91
C TRP A 136 14.21 9.65 2.27
N ARG A 137 14.58 9.74 3.55
CA ARG A 137 15.73 10.53 4.04
C ARG A 137 17.07 10.06 3.48
N ARG A 138 17.20 8.80 3.12
CA ARG A 138 18.44 8.28 2.49
C ARG A 138 18.59 8.74 1.04
N ILE A 139 17.49 9.05 0.35
CA ILE A 139 17.53 9.66 -0.99
C ILE A 139 17.94 11.12 -0.87
N GLY A 140 17.40 11.85 0.11
CA GLY A 140 17.71 13.25 0.37
C GLY A 140 16.52 14.05 0.88
N ASP A 141 16.39 15.28 0.40
CA ASP A 141 15.24 16.15 0.65
C ASP A 141 14.11 15.93 -0.36
N TRP A 142 12.99 16.66 -0.22
CA TRP A 142 11.85 16.54 -1.13
C TRP A 142 12.23 16.78 -2.59
N PRO A 143 12.94 17.86 -2.96
CA PRO A 143 13.34 18.08 -4.34
C PRO A 143 14.16 16.93 -4.92
N THR A 144 15.10 16.39 -4.16
CA THR A 144 15.94 15.25 -4.59
C THR A 144 15.09 14.00 -4.80
N TYR A 145 14.25 13.64 -3.83
CA TYR A 145 13.32 12.52 -3.95
C TYR A 145 12.38 12.69 -5.15
N LYS A 146 11.72 13.83 -5.26
CA LYS A 146 10.76 14.11 -6.32
C LYS A 146 11.41 14.05 -7.71
N THR A 147 12.63 14.55 -7.83
CA THR A 147 13.41 14.45 -9.06
C THR A 147 13.73 12.99 -9.40
N ALA A 148 14.12 12.19 -8.41
CA ALA A 148 14.41 10.77 -8.61
C ALA A 148 13.17 9.98 -9.07
N MET A 149 11.98 10.34 -8.62
CA MET A 149 10.72 9.69 -9.00
C MET A 149 10.25 10.03 -10.42
N ARG A 150 10.77 11.09 -11.03
CA ARG A 150 10.40 11.51 -12.39
C ARG A 150 10.50 10.41 -13.43
N LYS A 151 11.45 9.50 -13.28
CA LYS A 151 11.66 8.37 -14.20
C LYS A 151 10.45 7.43 -14.35
N TYR A 152 9.51 7.48 -13.41
CA TYR A 152 8.31 6.64 -13.42
C TYR A 152 7.10 7.32 -14.06
N PHE A 153 7.18 8.61 -14.35
CA PHE A 153 6.04 9.41 -14.81
C PHE A 153 6.15 9.74 -16.30
N THR A 154 5.05 9.61 -17.01
CA THR A 154 4.95 9.99 -18.42
C THR A 154 4.75 11.50 -18.61
N MET A 155 4.32 12.20 -17.56
CA MET A 155 4.12 13.66 -17.59
C MET A 155 5.41 14.39 -17.93
N THR A 156 5.31 15.38 -18.79
CA THR A 156 6.43 16.26 -19.18
C THR A 156 6.76 17.26 -18.05
N ASP A 157 7.92 17.91 -18.18
CA ASP A 157 8.32 18.92 -17.19
C ASP A 157 7.38 20.13 -17.16
N ASP A 158 6.76 20.47 -18.29
CA ASP A 158 5.80 21.58 -18.39
C ASP A 158 4.43 21.24 -17.75
N GLU A 159 4.10 19.96 -17.63
CA GLU A 159 2.86 19.48 -16.98
C GLU A 159 2.99 19.37 -15.47
N ILE A 160 4.21 19.39 -14.94
CA ILE A 160 4.45 19.26 -13.50
C ILE A 160 4.75 20.62 -12.89
N PRO A 161 3.86 21.12 -12.02
CA PRO A 161 4.05 22.42 -11.40
C PRO A 161 5.22 22.39 -10.41
N GLN A 162 5.85 23.54 -10.19
CA GLN A 162 7.00 23.67 -9.30
C GLN A 162 6.68 23.24 -7.85
N GLU A 163 5.45 23.41 -7.40
CA GLU A 163 4.98 23.02 -6.08
C GLU A 163 5.12 21.51 -5.83
N TYR A 164 5.07 20.69 -6.87
CA TYR A 164 5.34 19.25 -6.78
C TYR A 164 6.66 18.96 -6.10
N TYR A 165 7.72 19.69 -6.44
CA TYR A 165 9.08 19.41 -5.94
C TYR A 165 9.29 19.77 -4.47
N TYR A 166 8.47 20.68 -3.92
CA TYR A 166 8.66 21.20 -2.57
C TYR A 166 7.58 20.79 -1.58
N ASN A 167 6.47 20.26 -2.07
CA ASN A 167 5.30 19.90 -1.26
C ASN A 167 4.95 18.42 -1.39
N HIS A 168 4.14 17.93 -0.45
CA HIS A 168 3.62 16.56 -0.46
C HIS A 168 2.42 16.43 -1.41
N LEU A 169 2.63 16.83 -2.67
CA LEU A 169 1.62 16.79 -3.71
C LEU A 169 1.92 15.68 -4.73
N PHE A 170 0.89 14.99 -5.15
CA PHE A 170 0.90 14.01 -6.24
C PHE A 170 -0.43 14.11 -6.99
N CYS A 171 -0.50 13.47 -8.14
CA CYS A 171 -1.75 13.29 -8.88
C CYS A 171 -1.93 11.82 -9.27
N THR A 172 -3.17 11.42 -9.61
CA THR A 172 -3.46 10.02 -9.94
C THR A 172 -2.76 9.55 -11.22
N ARG A 173 -2.44 10.43 -12.16
CA ARG A 173 -1.62 10.11 -13.34
C ARG A 173 -0.25 9.59 -12.91
N MET A 174 0.43 10.25 -11.98
CA MET A 174 1.74 9.81 -11.47
C MET A 174 1.67 8.43 -10.81
N MET A 175 0.60 8.18 -10.04
CA MET A 175 0.41 6.89 -9.39
C MET A 175 0.06 5.79 -10.38
N MET A 176 -0.77 6.09 -11.38
CA MET A 176 -1.10 5.16 -12.47
C MET A 176 0.14 4.80 -13.29
N ASP A 177 0.96 5.78 -13.65
CA ASP A 177 2.22 5.54 -14.37
C ASP A 177 3.15 4.64 -13.56
N THR A 178 3.26 4.88 -12.24
CA THR A 178 4.06 4.03 -11.35
C THR A 178 3.52 2.60 -11.29
N LEU A 179 2.20 2.42 -11.19
CA LEU A 179 1.57 1.09 -11.21
C LEU A 179 1.77 0.38 -12.54
N LYS A 180 1.74 1.10 -13.67
CA LYS A 180 2.03 0.53 -14.99
C LYS A 180 3.47 0.05 -15.09
N VAL A 181 4.45 0.78 -14.56
CA VAL A 181 5.84 0.32 -14.49
C VAL A 181 5.95 -1.00 -13.70
N VAL A 182 5.26 -1.09 -12.56
CA VAL A 182 5.24 -2.32 -11.74
C VAL A 182 4.56 -3.47 -12.49
N TRP A 183 3.46 -3.21 -13.19
CA TRP A 183 2.74 -4.22 -13.98
C TRP A 183 3.57 -4.73 -15.16
N ASP A 184 4.17 -3.83 -15.92
CA ASP A 184 4.97 -4.17 -17.10
C ASP A 184 6.26 -4.93 -16.73
N GLY A 185 6.81 -4.67 -15.54
CA GLY A 185 7.98 -5.37 -14.98
C GLY A 185 7.66 -6.38 -13.90
N GLN A 186 6.46 -6.99 -13.90
CA GLN A 186 5.95 -7.82 -12.81
C GLN A 186 6.86 -9.00 -12.43
N GLU A 187 7.63 -9.55 -13.38
CA GLU A 187 8.61 -10.60 -13.09
C GLU A 187 9.78 -10.12 -12.22
N HIS A 188 10.06 -8.84 -12.21
CA HIS A 188 11.10 -8.20 -11.40
C HIS A 188 10.58 -7.67 -10.06
N TYR A 189 9.28 -7.36 -9.98
CA TYR A 189 8.64 -6.72 -8.83
C TYR A 189 7.64 -7.62 -8.10
N THR A 190 7.85 -8.95 -8.17
CA THR A 190 6.92 -9.94 -7.58
C THR A 190 6.65 -9.68 -6.09
N GLU A 191 7.69 -9.43 -5.30
CA GLU A 191 7.55 -9.17 -3.86
C GLU A 191 6.79 -7.87 -3.59
N LEU A 192 7.08 -6.78 -4.33
CA LEU A 192 6.35 -5.52 -4.24
C LEU A 192 4.86 -5.73 -4.53
N ILE A 193 4.55 -6.48 -5.61
CA ILE A 193 3.17 -6.80 -5.97
C ILE A 193 2.48 -7.60 -4.86
N ASP A 194 3.16 -8.58 -4.28
CA ASP A 194 2.60 -9.39 -3.20
C ASP A 194 2.34 -8.54 -1.93
N TYR A 195 3.20 -7.60 -1.61
CA TYR A 195 2.96 -6.64 -0.53
C TYR A 195 1.77 -5.72 -0.81
N LEU A 196 1.61 -5.25 -2.05
CA LEU A 196 0.44 -4.44 -2.43
C LEU A 196 -0.88 -5.21 -2.32
N LYS A 197 -0.90 -6.52 -2.63
CA LYS A 197 -2.09 -7.37 -2.52
C LYS A 197 -2.57 -7.55 -1.08
N ILE A 198 -1.66 -7.52 -0.11
CA ILE A 198 -1.96 -7.69 1.31
C ILE A 198 -1.89 -6.38 2.10
N ALA A 199 -1.80 -5.24 1.41
CA ALA A 199 -1.70 -3.94 2.05
C ALA A 199 -2.92 -3.64 2.94
N CYS A 200 -2.68 -2.93 4.06
CA CYS A 200 -3.70 -2.55 5.04
C CYS A 200 -4.53 -3.72 5.59
N PRO A 201 -3.91 -4.80 6.09
CA PRO A 201 -4.63 -5.93 6.66
C PRO A 201 -5.47 -5.47 7.86
N GLY A 202 -6.77 -5.70 7.81
CA GLY A 202 -7.70 -5.37 8.89
C GLY A 202 -8.24 -3.94 8.87
N ALA A 203 -8.12 -3.22 7.73
CA ALA A 203 -8.82 -1.97 7.48
C ALA A 203 -10.29 -2.22 7.11
#